data_6d34569efe76b5e2bf3df6ca1de9abd6
#
_entry.id   6d34569efe76b5e2bf3df6ca1de9abd6
#
_cell.length_a   1.000
_cell.length_b   1.000
_cell.length_c   1.000
_cell.angle_alpha   90.00
_cell.angle_beta   90.00
_cell.angle_gamma   90.00
#
_symmetry.space_group_name_H-M   'P 1'
#
loop_
_entity.id
_entity.type
_entity.pdbx_description
1 polymer ?
#
loop_
_entity_poly.entity_id
_entity_poly.type
_entity_poly.pdbx_seq_one_letter_code
_entity_poly.pdbx_strand_id
1 'polypeptide(L)'
;MKEQARVPFDLQPTLVGELLVLRPLRAQDFPDLYAVASDPLIWEQHPASDRWKEAVFQELFRESLESGGALTAIDRKTGAVIGSSRFHGYDEEHSEIEIGWTFLARSHWGGVYNREMKQLMLRHAFRFVSHVVFLVGPRNLRSQRAMEKVGGVRAGARTDASGRLSLVYRISASGA
;
A
#
# COMPACT_ATOMS: atom_id res chain seq x y z
N MET A 1 -11.61 13.73 -34.29
CA MET A 1 -11.74 12.98 -33.02
C MET A 1 -11.10 13.81 -31.94
N LYS A 2 -11.88 14.27 -30.95
CA LYS A 2 -11.30 14.97 -29.79
C LYS A 2 -10.61 13.90 -28.96
N GLU A 3 -9.28 13.96 -28.87
CA GLU A 3 -8.51 13.24 -27.89
C GLU A 3 -9.05 13.63 -26.52
N GLN A 4 -9.78 12.70 -25.87
CA GLN A 4 -10.20 12.93 -24.49
C GLN A 4 -8.93 13.00 -23.66
N ALA A 5 -8.63 14.20 -23.14
CA ALA A 5 -7.53 14.37 -22.21
C ALA A 5 -7.70 13.37 -21.07
N ARG A 6 -6.82 12.36 -20.99
CA ARG A 6 -6.82 11.38 -19.91
C ARG A 6 -6.53 12.13 -18.62
N VAL A 7 -7.38 11.92 -17.63
CA VAL A 7 -7.20 12.48 -16.29
C VAL A 7 -5.98 11.77 -15.65
N PRO A 8 -4.96 12.51 -15.21
CA PRO A 8 -3.81 11.89 -14.55
C PRO A 8 -4.24 11.19 -13.26
N PHE A 9 -3.50 10.13 -12.86
CA PHE A 9 -3.80 9.37 -11.65
C PHE A 9 -3.74 10.29 -10.41
N ASP A 10 -4.81 10.33 -9.63
CA ASP A 10 -4.82 11.01 -8.34
C ASP A 10 -4.14 10.14 -7.29
N LEU A 11 -2.90 10.49 -6.96
CA LEU A 11 -2.06 9.79 -5.99
C LEU A 11 -2.35 10.16 -4.52
N GLN A 12 -3.13 11.22 -4.30
CA GLN A 12 -3.37 11.80 -2.97
C GLN A 12 -4.85 11.89 -2.60
N PRO A 13 -5.63 10.79 -2.80
CA PRO A 13 -7.04 10.82 -2.47
C PRO A 13 -7.30 10.76 -0.97
N THR A 14 -8.48 11.21 -0.56
CA THR A 14 -9.09 10.85 0.71
C THR A 14 -10.18 9.83 0.44
N LEU A 15 -10.02 8.62 1.02
CA LEU A 15 -10.91 7.48 0.81
C LEU A 15 -11.57 7.11 2.13
N VAL A 16 -12.89 7.14 2.17
CA VAL A 16 -13.67 6.88 3.38
C VAL A 16 -14.35 5.52 3.28
N GLY A 17 -13.98 4.60 4.17
CA GLY A 17 -14.62 3.30 4.34
C GLY A 17 -15.55 3.26 5.56
N GLU A 18 -16.02 2.08 5.91
CA GLU A 18 -16.80 1.86 7.12
C GLU A 18 -15.94 1.83 8.37
N LEU A 19 -14.77 1.17 8.28
CA LEU A 19 -13.85 0.94 9.40
C LEU A 19 -12.76 1.99 9.47
N LEU A 20 -12.25 2.45 8.33
CA LEU A 20 -11.09 3.35 8.28
C LEU A 20 -11.24 4.45 7.23
N VAL A 21 -10.42 5.47 7.40
CA VAL A 21 -10.19 6.52 6.40
C VAL A 21 -8.74 6.46 5.96
N LEU A 22 -8.52 6.56 4.66
CA LEU A 22 -7.20 6.83 4.09
C LEU A 22 -7.14 8.29 3.65
N ARG A 23 -6.12 8.99 4.05
CA ARG A 23 -5.85 10.36 3.59
C ARG A 23 -4.38 10.54 3.24
N PRO A 24 -4.01 11.60 2.50
CA PRO A 24 -2.61 11.88 2.19
C PRO A 24 -1.73 11.91 3.44
N LEU A 25 -0.55 11.29 3.34
CA LEU A 25 0.48 11.32 4.37
C LEU A 25 0.96 12.77 4.58
N ARG A 26 1.15 13.14 5.84
CA ARG A 26 1.64 14.47 6.26
C ARG A 26 2.88 14.32 7.13
N ALA A 27 3.74 15.32 7.12
CA ALA A 27 4.94 15.32 7.97
C ALA A 27 4.61 15.17 9.47
N GLN A 28 3.48 15.71 9.91
CA GLN A 28 3.01 15.62 11.30
C GLN A 28 2.58 14.21 11.72
N ASP A 29 2.41 13.29 10.77
CA ASP A 29 2.01 11.90 11.05
C ASP A 29 3.15 11.04 11.61
N PHE A 30 4.39 11.52 11.55
CA PHE A 30 5.56 10.72 11.93
C PHE A 30 5.46 10.10 13.33
N PRO A 31 5.15 10.85 14.41
CA PRO A 31 5.11 10.27 15.75
C PRO A 31 4.09 9.14 15.87
N ASP A 32 2.90 9.33 15.33
CA ASP A 32 1.82 8.34 15.42
C ASP A 32 2.10 7.11 14.55
N LEU A 33 2.64 7.31 13.34
CA LEU A 33 3.03 6.21 12.47
C LEU A 33 4.22 5.44 13.02
N TYR A 34 5.21 6.12 13.61
CA TYR A 34 6.32 5.43 14.24
C TYR A 34 5.89 4.65 15.48
N ALA A 35 4.94 5.15 16.25
CA ALA A 35 4.37 4.40 17.36
C ALA A 35 3.80 3.04 16.89
N VAL A 36 3.17 3.00 15.73
CA VAL A 36 2.73 1.75 15.10
C VAL A 36 3.92 0.92 14.58
N ALA A 37 4.80 1.54 13.81
CA ALA A 37 5.90 0.87 13.11
C ALA A 37 7.00 0.36 14.03
N SER A 38 7.11 0.88 15.26
CA SER A 38 8.12 0.48 16.25
C SER A 38 7.94 -0.93 16.80
N ASP A 39 6.84 -1.59 16.48
CA ASP A 39 6.60 -3.00 16.83
C ASP A 39 7.36 -3.93 15.88
N PRO A 40 8.41 -4.64 16.36
CA PRO A 40 9.22 -5.51 15.50
C PRO A 40 8.41 -6.62 14.82
N LEU A 41 7.34 -7.08 15.46
CA LEU A 41 6.51 -8.19 14.96
C LEU A 41 5.73 -7.81 13.69
N ILE A 42 5.53 -6.52 13.42
CA ILE A 42 4.96 -6.06 12.15
C ILE A 42 5.86 -6.47 10.97
N TRP A 43 7.18 -6.42 11.16
CA TRP A 43 8.18 -6.57 10.11
C TRP A 43 8.85 -7.95 10.06
N GLU A 44 8.49 -8.86 10.97
CA GLU A 44 9.15 -10.15 11.16
C GLU A 44 9.29 -10.96 9.86
N GLN A 45 8.27 -10.99 9.01
CA GLN A 45 8.27 -11.70 7.74
C GLN A 45 8.63 -10.81 6.54
N HIS A 46 8.81 -9.52 6.76
CA HIS A 46 9.12 -8.57 5.71
C HIS A 46 10.59 -8.63 5.32
N PRO A 47 10.96 -8.47 4.02
CA PRO A 47 12.36 -8.43 3.59
C PRO A 47 13.18 -7.34 4.28
N ALA A 48 12.58 -6.18 4.59
CA ALA A 48 13.16 -5.11 5.39
C ALA A 48 12.68 -5.24 6.84
N SER A 49 13.18 -6.24 7.55
CA SER A 49 12.71 -6.61 8.90
C SER A 49 13.17 -5.65 10.01
N ASP A 50 14.01 -4.68 9.71
CA ASP A 50 14.55 -3.70 10.64
C ASP A 50 13.81 -2.34 10.64
N ARG A 51 12.69 -2.23 9.94
CA ARG A 51 11.88 -1.00 9.83
C ARG A 51 11.29 -0.52 11.16
N TRP A 52 11.30 -1.34 12.20
CA TRP A 52 10.91 -0.95 13.56
C TRP A 52 11.94 -0.02 14.23
N LYS A 53 13.18 0.01 13.73
CA LYS A 53 14.22 0.91 14.23
C LYS A 53 13.94 2.34 13.76
N GLU A 54 14.01 3.29 14.69
CA GLU A 54 13.63 4.68 14.41
C GLU A 54 14.37 5.27 13.20
N ALA A 55 15.69 5.12 13.13
CA ALA A 55 16.48 5.66 12.03
C ALA A 55 16.09 5.06 10.66
N VAL A 56 15.77 3.76 10.64
CA VAL A 56 15.33 3.07 9.42
C VAL A 56 13.93 3.54 9.02
N PHE A 57 13.03 3.69 10.00
CA PHE A 57 11.68 4.17 9.74
C PHE A 57 11.67 5.64 9.31
N GLN A 58 12.53 6.48 9.87
CA GLN A 58 12.67 7.88 9.44
C GLN A 58 12.98 7.97 7.94
N GLU A 59 13.88 7.12 7.44
CA GLU A 59 14.19 7.08 6.02
C GLU A 59 12.99 6.61 5.18
N LEU A 60 12.34 5.54 5.60
CA LEU A 60 11.11 5.07 4.95
C LEU A 60 10.02 6.15 4.92
N PHE A 61 9.85 6.88 6.01
CA PHE A 61 8.88 7.96 6.12
C PHE A 61 9.22 9.13 5.19
N ARG A 62 10.50 9.53 5.15
CA ARG A 62 10.98 10.57 4.23
C ARG A 62 10.71 10.18 2.77
N GLU A 63 11.08 8.96 2.37
CA GLU A 63 10.81 8.44 1.02
C GLU A 63 9.31 8.40 0.72
N SER A 64 8.49 8.06 1.71
CA SER A 64 7.03 8.02 1.59
C SER A 64 6.44 9.40 1.32
N LEU A 65 6.90 10.43 2.02
CA LEU A 65 6.51 11.82 1.76
C LEU A 65 6.94 12.28 0.36
N GLU A 66 8.19 12.02 0.00
CA GLU A 66 8.74 12.42 -1.30
C GLU A 66 8.05 11.71 -2.48
N SER A 67 7.55 10.51 -2.27
CA SER A 67 6.87 9.73 -3.31
C SER A 67 5.60 10.40 -3.83
N GLY A 68 4.95 11.23 -3.01
CA GLY A 68 3.68 11.87 -3.37
C GLY A 68 2.49 10.90 -3.50
N GLY A 69 2.64 9.63 -3.12
CA GLY A 69 1.60 8.61 -3.25
C GLY A 69 1.23 7.88 -1.96
N ALA A 70 1.84 8.25 -0.83
CA ALA A 70 1.59 7.60 0.45
C ALA A 70 0.34 8.14 1.15
N LEU A 71 -0.39 7.23 1.79
CA LEU A 71 -1.61 7.50 2.54
C LEU A 71 -1.46 7.05 3.98
N THR A 72 -2.07 7.78 4.90
CA THR A 72 -2.20 7.42 6.31
C THR A 72 -3.56 6.79 6.56
N ALA A 73 -3.58 5.65 7.23
CA ALA A 73 -4.80 4.96 7.64
C ALA A 73 -5.21 5.35 9.07
N ILE A 74 -6.47 5.73 9.23
CA ILE A 74 -7.05 6.17 10.49
C ILE A 74 -8.26 5.31 10.81
N ASP A 75 -8.29 4.73 12.02
CA ASP A 75 -9.45 4.00 12.53
C ASP A 75 -10.60 4.99 12.76
N ARG A 76 -11.74 4.78 12.12
CA ARG A 76 -12.91 5.67 12.27
C ARG A 76 -13.52 5.62 13.65
N LYS A 77 -13.42 4.49 14.33
CA LYS A 77 -14.02 4.32 15.67
C LYS A 77 -13.26 5.12 16.74
N THR A 78 -11.94 5.17 16.65
CA THR A 78 -11.07 5.76 17.68
C THR A 78 -10.40 7.06 17.25
N GLY A 79 -10.32 7.33 15.94
CA GLY A 79 -9.52 8.43 15.39
C GLY A 79 -8.02 8.17 15.39
N ALA A 80 -7.58 6.99 15.82
CA ALA A 80 -6.17 6.65 15.90
C ALA A 80 -5.57 6.37 14.53
N VAL A 81 -4.32 6.80 14.34
CA VAL A 81 -3.49 6.37 13.21
C VAL A 81 -3.12 4.90 13.40
N ILE A 82 -3.41 4.06 12.41
CA ILE A 82 -3.23 2.61 12.49
C ILE A 82 -2.28 2.04 11.45
N GLY A 83 -1.83 2.83 10.50
CA GLY A 83 -0.91 2.35 9.48
C GLY A 83 -0.79 3.25 8.26
N SER A 84 -0.23 2.70 7.20
CA SER A 84 0.00 3.41 5.95
C SER A 84 -0.02 2.45 4.76
N SER A 85 -0.23 3.01 3.57
CA SER A 85 -0.06 2.33 2.29
C SER A 85 0.29 3.36 1.22
N ARG A 86 0.76 2.92 0.05
CA ARG A 86 1.26 3.83 -0.98
C ARG A 86 0.84 3.39 -2.37
N PHE A 87 0.44 4.35 -3.21
CA PHE A 87 0.42 4.21 -4.65
C PHE A 87 1.79 4.57 -5.22
N HIS A 88 2.30 3.77 -6.15
CA HIS A 88 3.62 3.99 -6.73
C HIS A 88 3.71 3.49 -8.17
N GLY A 89 4.58 4.13 -8.96
CA GLY A 89 4.93 3.61 -10.29
C GLY A 89 3.78 3.61 -11.27
N TYR A 90 3.03 4.72 -11.35
CA TYR A 90 1.99 4.85 -12.38
C TYR A 90 2.58 4.71 -13.78
N ASP A 91 2.09 3.72 -14.50
CA ASP A 91 2.47 3.41 -15.87
C ASP A 91 1.23 3.56 -16.77
N GLU A 92 1.19 4.66 -17.50
CA GLU A 92 0.06 4.97 -18.39
C GLU A 92 0.02 4.02 -19.59
N GLU A 93 1.18 3.65 -20.12
CA GLU A 93 1.29 2.78 -21.30
C GLU A 93 0.72 1.40 -21.02
N HIS A 94 1.06 0.82 -19.86
CA HIS A 94 0.58 -0.49 -19.45
C HIS A 94 -0.71 -0.42 -18.62
N SER A 95 -1.23 0.78 -18.37
CA SER A 95 -2.42 1.01 -17.53
C SER A 95 -2.32 0.32 -16.16
N GLU A 96 -1.21 0.54 -15.47
CA GLU A 96 -0.82 -0.17 -14.26
C GLU A 96 -0.35 0.79 -13.17
N ILE A 97 -0.64 0.44 -11.90
CA ILE A 97 -0.04 1.07 -10.72
C ILE A 97 0.28 0.01 -9.67
N GLU A 98 1.31 0.27 -8.86
CA GLU A 98 1.64 -0.55 -7.68
C GLU A 98 0.94 0.02 -6.44
N ILE A 99 0.42 -0.88 -5.59
CA ILE A 99 0.07 -0.61 -4.20
C ILE A 99 1.06 -1.38 -3.32
N GLY A 100 1.73 -0.67 -2.42
CA GLY A 100 2.75 -1.26 -1.58
C GLY A 100 3.05 -0.46 -0.32
N TRP A 101 4.13 -0.81 0.35
CA TRP A 101 4.57 -0.21 1.61
C TRP A 101 3.47 -0.21 2.67
N THR A 102 2.64 -1.24 2.67
CA THR A 102 1.50 -1.37 3.58
C THR A 102 1.94 -1.94 4.91
N PHE A 103 1.55 -1.29 5.99
CA PHE A 103 1.61 -1.86 7.33
C PHE A 103 0.42 -1.38 8.18
N LEU A 104 0.02 -2.22 9.11
CA LEU A 104 -1.05 -1.95 10.07
C LEU A 104 -0.62 -2.34 11.47
N ALA A 105 -1.09 -1.60 12.48
CA ALA A 105 -0.98 -1.98 13.87
C ALA A 105 -1.50 -3.41 14.07
N ARG A 106 -0.78 -4.23 14.85
CA ARG A 106 -1.19 -5.62 15.10
C ARG A 106 -2.57 -5.74 15.76
N SER A 107 -2.98 -4.75 16.55
CA SER A 107 -4.33 -4.67 17.10
C SER A 107 -5.44 -4.66 16.04
N HIS A 108 -5.11 -4.29 14.81
CA HIS A 108 -6.02 -4.20 13.66
C HIS A 108 -5.79 -5.31 12.63
N TRP A 109 -4.99 -6.30 12.97
CA TRP A 109 -4.84 -7.51 12.15
C TRP A 109 -6.10 -8.39 12.26
N GLY A 110 -6.20 -9.41 11.44
CA GLY A 110 -7.33 -10.33 11.37
C GLY A 110 -8.08 -10.25 10.05
N GLY A 111 -7.67 -9.35 9.17
CA GLY A 111 -8.10 -9.30 7.77
C GLY A 111 -9.12 -8.23 7.42
N VAL A 112 -10.01 -7.81 8.32
CA VAL A 112 -11.11 -6.88 7.96
C VAL A 112 -10.61 -5.47 7.64
N TYR A 113 -9.69 -4.90 8.42
CA TYR A 113 -9.10 -3.58 8.14
C TYR A 113 -8.24 -3.60 6.89
N ASN A 114 -7.36 -4.59 6.74
CA ASN A 114 -6.53 -4.71 5.54
C ASN A 114 -7.37 -4.90 4.28
N ARG A 115 -8.44 -5.70 4.37
CA ARG A 115 -9.37 -5.91 3.26
C ARG A 115 -10.04 -4.62 2.84
N GLU A 116 -10.59 -3.85 3.78
CA GLU A 116 -11.23 -2.58 3.47
C GLU A 116 -10.24 -1.58 2.88
N MET A 117 -9.04 -1.46 3.47
CA MET A 117 -7.99 -0.59 2.94
C MET A 117 -7.65 -0.94 1.49
N LYS A 118 -7.45 -2.23 1.18
CA LYS A 118 -7.15 -2.67 -0.19
C LYS A 118 -8.34 -2.43 -1.13
N GLN A 119 -9.56 -2.68 -0.69
CA GLN A 119 -10.75 -2.43 -1.51
C GLN A 119 -10.93 -0.94 -1.84
N LEU A 120 -10.70 -0.06 -0.88
CA LEU A 120 -10.76 1.40 -1.10
C LEU A 120 -9.71 1.84 -2.13
N MET A 121 -8.47 1.37 -1.96
CA MET A 121 -7.39 1.72 -2.87
C MET A 121 -7.57 1.13 -4.27
N LEU A 122 -8.02 -0.12 -4.38
CA LEU A 122 -8.34 -0.76 -5.66
C LEU A 122 -9.47 -0.05 -6.39
N ARG A 123 -10.56 0.27 -5.68
CA ARG A 123 -11.69 0.99 -6.26
C ARG A 123 -11.27 2.36 -6.79
N HIS A 124 -10.43 3.07 -6.05
CA HIS A 124 -9.86 4.32 -6.52
C HIS A 124 -8.97 4.13 -7.75
N ALA A 125 -8.03 3.17 -7.69
CA ALA A 125 -7.07 2.90 -8.76
C ALA A 125 -7.76 2.53 -10.08
N PHE A 126 -8.80 1.70 -10.04
CA PHE A 126 -9.53 1.26 -11.25
C PHE A 126 -10.33 2.35 -11.95
N ARG A 127 -10.38 3.56 -11.40
CA ARG A 127 -10.87 4.74 -12.13
C ARG A 127 -9.85 5.25 -13.16
N PHE A 128 -8.60 4.86 -13.04
CA PHE A 128 -7.47 5.39 -13.84
C PHE A 128 -6.72 4.30 -14.59
N VAL A 129 -6.63 3.09 -14.02
CA VAL A 129 -5.83 1.98 -14.57
C VAL A 129 -6.65 0.70 -14.67
N SER A 130 -6.19 -0.22 -15.52
CA SER A 130 -6.79 -1.54 -15.68
C SER A 130 -6.16 -2.60 -14.77
N HIS A 131 -4.95 -2.36 -14.30
CA HIS A 131 -4.18 -3.32 -13.50
C HIS A 131 -3.58 -2.67 -12.27
N VAL A 132 -3.64 -3.37 -11.15
CA VAL A 132 -2.92 -3.04 -9.92
C VAL A 132 -1.99 -4.19 -9.59
N VAL A 133 -0.74 -3.87 -9.28
CA VAL A 133 0.27 -4.86 -8.87
C VAL A 133 0.69 -4.65 -7.42
N PHE A 134 1.07 -5.75 -6.77
CA PHE A 134 1.61 -5.79 -5.43
C PHE A 134 2.92 -6.58 -5.47
N LEU A 135 3.99 -6.02 -4.91
CA LEU A 135 5.27 -6.70 -4.78
C LEU A 135 5.39 -7.24 -3.35
N VAL A 136 5.57 -8.55 -3.23
CA VAL A 136 5.58 -9.25 -1.95
C VAL A 136 6.87 -10.06 -1.82
N GLY A 137 7.52 -9.98 -0.65
CA GLY A 137 8.71 -10.79 -0.38
C GLY A 137 8.40 -12.29 -0.44
N PRO A 138 9.30 -13.10 -1.04
CA PRO A 138 9.07 -14.54 -1.21
C PRO A 138 8.86 -15.31 0.10
N ARG A 139 9.35 -14.77 1.22
CA ARG A 139 9.20 -15.34 2.56
C ARG A 139 8.09 -14.70 3.38
N ASN A 140 7.46 -13.66 2.87
CA ASN A 140 6.37 -12.96 3.55
C ASN A 140 5.04 -13.68 3.29
N LEU A 141 4.84 -14.84 3.92
CA LEU A 141 3.67 -15.68 3.73
C LEU A 141 2.38 -15.00 4.16
N ARG A 142 2.43 -14.16 5.18
CA ARG A 142 1.28 -13.37 5.64
C ARG A 142 0.78 -12.43 4.54
N SER A 143 1.68 -11.68 3.91
CA SER A 143 1.33 -10.79 2.81
C SER A 143 0.86 -11.55 1.57
N GLN A 144 1.45 -12.69 1.26
CA GLN A 144 1.00 -13.53 0.14
C GLN A 144 -0.44 -13.99 0.35
N ARG A 145 -0.78 -14.49 1.55
CA ARG A 145 -2.15 -14.89 1.89
C ARG A 145 -3.13 -13.72 1.86
N ALA A 146 -2.68 -12.53 2.30
CA ALA A 146 -3.50 -11.32 2.22
C ALA A 146 -3.82 -10.95 0.77
N MET A 147 -2.86 -11.09 -0.15
CA MET A 147 -3.08 -10.84 -1.57
C MET A 147 -4.07 -11.82 -2.20
N GLU A 148 -3.95 -13.11 -1.89
CA GLU A 148 -4.88 -14.13 -2.36
C GLU A 148 -6.32 -13.85 -1.88
N LYS A 149 -6.48 -13.42 -0.63
CA LYS A 149 -7.79 -13.08 -0.03
C LYS A 149 -8.48 -11.89 -0.72
N VAL A 150 -7.73 -10.95 -1.29
CA VAL A 150 -8.30 -9.81 -2.01
C VAL A 150 -8.40 -10.05 -3.52
N GLY A 151 -8.14 -11.28 -3.97
CA GLY A 151 -8.29 -11.68 -5.37
C GLY A 151 -7.04 -11.50 -6.23
N GLY A 152 -5.88 -11.31 -5.61
CA GLY A 152 -4.60 -11.22 -6.32
C GLY A 152 -4.20 -12.54 -6.94
N VAL A 153 -3.78 -12.49 -8.20
CA VAL A 153 -3.26 -13.62 -8.95
C VAL A 153 -1.76 -13.46 -9.10
N ARG A 154 -1.00 -14.51 -8.80
CA ARG A 154 0.45 -14.50 -8.97
C ARG A 154 0.80 -14.37 -10.44
N ALA A 155 1.53 -13.31 -10.80
CA ALA A 155 1.85 -12.92 -12.17
C ALA A 155 3.36 -12.91 -12.47
N GLY A 156 4.17 -13.59 -11.64
CA GLY A 156 5.60 -13.68 -11.82
C GLY A 156 6.41 -13.11 -10.68
N ALA A 157 7.61 -12.64 -10.99
CA ALA A 157 8.54 -12.06 -10.04
C ALA A 157 9.29 -10.89 -10.67
N ARG A 158 9.73 -9.94 -9.85
CA ARG A 158 10.57 -8.80 -10.26
C ARG A 158 11.79 -8.72 -9.33
N THR A 159 12.93 -8.36 -9.90
CA THR A 159 14.15 -8.09 -9.14
C THR A 159 14.44 -6.59 -9.23
N ASP A 160 14.63 -5.94 -8.08
CA ASP A 160 14.98 -4.52 -8.04
C ASP A 160 16.47 -4.29 -8.32
N ALA A 161 16.87 -3.00 -8.37
CA ALA A 161 18.26 -2.61 -8.63
C ALA A 161 19.26 -3.13 -7.58
N SER A 162 18.80 -3.46 -6.36
CA SER A 162 19.62 -4.05 -5.31
C SER A 162 19.75 -5.57 -5.41
N GLY A 163 19.07 -6.21 -6.39
CA GLY A 163 19.01 -7.65 -6.54
C GLY A 163 17.96 -8.33 -5.67
N ARG A 164 17.10 -7.59 -5.00
CA ARG A 164 16.03 -8.15 -4.17
C ARG A 164 14.90 -8.67 -5.04
N LEU A 165 14.57 -9.95 -4.86
CA LEU A 165 13.45 -10.60 -5.54
C LEU A 165 12.13 -10.31 -4.82
N SER A 166 11.10 -9.98 -5.59
CA SER A 166 9.71 -9.87 -5.10
C SER A 166 8.78 -10.69 -5.99
N LEU A 167 7.79 -11.33 -5.36
CA LEU A 167 6.69 -11.95 -6.08
C LEU A 167 5.72 -10.87 -6.53
N VAL A 168 5.21 -10.97 -7.75
CA VAL A 168 4.21 -10.03 -8.29
C VAL A 168 2.83 -10.66 -8.19
N TYR A 169 1.93 -9.98 -7.52
CA TYR A 169 0.49 -10.27 -7.54
C TYR A 169 -0.22 -9.19 -8.33
N ARG A 170 -1.12 -9.58 -9.20
CA ARG A 170 -1.90 -8.65 -10.04
C ARG A 170 -3.38 -8.81 -9.78
N ILE A 171 -4.07 -7.68 -9.71
CA ILE A 171 -5.53 -7.61 -9.74
C ILE A 171 -5.92 -6.76 -10.94
N SER A 172 -6.81 -7.26 -11.78
CA SER A 172 -7.34 -6.54 -12.94
C SER A 172 -8.75 -6.03 -12.63
N ALA A 173 -9.11 -4.92 -13.27
CA ALA A 173 -10.46 -4.37 -13.15
C ALA A 173 -11.48 -5.41 -13.64
N SER A 174 -12.62 -5.52 -12.92
CA SER A 174 -13.69 -6.44 -13.29
C SER A 174 -14.22 -6.13 -14.67
N GLY A 175 -14.32 -7.15 -15.53
CA GLY A 175 -14.71 -7.01 -16.91
C GLY A 175 -13.60 -6.53 -17.87
N ALA A 176 -12.41 -6.41 -17.34
CA ALA A 176 -11.24 -6.16 -18.17
C ALA A 176 -10.73 -7.47 -18.80
#